data_196f216ed18ad3e203e81ef82dcabdcd
#
_entry.id   196f216ed18ad3e203e81ef82dcabdcd
#
_cell.length_a   1.000
_cell.length_b   1.000
_cell.length_c   1.000
_cell.angle_alpha   90.00
_cell.angle_beta   90.00
_cell.angle_gamma   90.00
#
_symmetry.space_group_name_H-M   'P 1'
#
loop_
_entity.id
_entity.type
_entity.pdbx_description
1 polymer ?
#
loop_
_entity_poly.entity_id
_entity_poly.type
_entity_poly.pdbx_seq_one_letter_code
_entity_poly.pdbx_strand_id
1 'polypeptide(L)'
;YFTRMSQHAANKEMVKFKGDLTTGLKVIALVSVLSTSVLIVLSYPVARVFAGEYPATVALGNVVAAFMIGLVPFSFVYMMQRAFFALEDTRTPFYFTTIQISIHITGSLILGATMDKQWLVVSIALLTAFSVSVQGLIAYLALKSRIGGLQGYGVGKSLGGFVLAVIPATLVGILVLQWLGGISEGSFVLDRVVTSVISGMAVGSAMLVTYLGLLWLFKSPELREVSKQLGARFGRKSK
;
A
#
# COMPACT_ATOMS: atom_id res chain seq x y z
N TYR A 1 -14.24 5.19 -10.19
CA TYR A 1 -13.36 4.98 -11.35
C TYR A 1 -13.75 3.75 -12.17
N PHE A 2 -14.02 2.59 -11.54
CA PHE A 2 -14.33 1.35 -12.27
C PHE A 2 -15.50 1.51 -13.25
N THR A 3 -16.63 2.06 -12.80
CA THR A 3 -17.83 2.27 -13.65
C THR A 3 -17.52 3.14 -14.87
N ARG A 4 -16.74 4.22 -14.70
CA ARG A 4 -16.33 5.08 -15.81
C ARG A 4 -15.38 4.38 -16.77
N MET A 5 -14.41 3.62 -16.25
CA MET A 5 -13.52 2.81 -17.09
C MET A 5 -14.31 1.81 -17.95
N SER A 6 -15.30 1.12 -17.38
CA SER A 6 -16.15 0.19 -18.12
C SER A 6 -16.96 0.90 -19.24
N GLN A 7 -17.51 2.08 -18.93
CA GLN A 7 -18.22 2.89 -19.95
C GLN A 7 -17.30 3.33 -21.10
N HIS A 8 -16.09 3.83 -20.75
CA HIS A 8 -15.13 4.26 -21.78
C HIS A 8 -14.57 3.09 -22.58
N ALA A 9 -14.40 1.92 -21.98
CA ALA A 9 -14.02 0.70 -22.69
C ALA A 9 -15.11 0.26 -23.68
N ALA A 10 -16.38 0.21 -23.23
CA ALA A 10 -17.54 -0.13 -24.09
C ALA A 10 -17.70 0.84 -25.27
N ASN A 11 -17.46 2.13 -25.04
CA ASN A 11 -17.54 3.17 -26.08
C ASN A 11 -16.26 3.26 -26.93
N LYS A 12 -15.27 2.38 -26.74
CA LYS A 12 -13.95 2.39 -27.42
C LYS A 12 -13.16 3.70 -27.25
N GLU A 13 -13.42 4.44 -26.17
CA GLU A 13 -12.77 5.71 -25.83
C GLU A 13 -11.47 5.46 -25.04
N MET A 14 -10.48 4.81 -25.66
CA MET A 14 -9.26 4.34 -24.98
C MET A 14 -8.43 5.45 -24.32
N VAL A 15 -8.47 6.67 -24.84
CA VAL A 15 -7.76 7.82 -24.23
C VAL A 15 -8.37 8.17 -22.86
N LYS A 16 -9.69 8.22 -22.76
CA LYS A 16 -10.42 8.49 -21.52
C LYS A 16 -10.26 7.32 -20.55
N PHE A 17 -10.32 6.07 -21.03
CA PHE A 17 -10.05 4.87 -20.23
C PHE A 17 -8.66 4.92 -19.56
N LYS A 18 -7.60 5.22 -20.34
CA LYS A 18 -6.24 5.38 -19.81
C LYS A 18 -6.14 6.52 -18.80
N GLY A 19 -6.84 7.62 -19.02
CA GLY A 19 -6.93 8.75 -18.09
C GLY A 19 -7.52 8.35 -16.75
N ASP A 20 -8.66 7.66 -16.76
CA ASP A 20 -9.31 7.18 -15.52
C ASP A 20 -8.49 6.13 -14.78
N LEU A 21 -7.90 5.17 -15.52
CA LEU A 21 -6.99 4.18 -14.96
C LEU A 21 -5.78 4.83 -14.27
N THR A 22 -5.16 5.78 -14.94
CA THR A 22 -3.98 6.48 -14.44
C THR A 22 -4.30 7.30 -13.20
N THR A 23 -5.44 7.99 -13.19
CA THR A 23 -5.91 8.75 -12.04
C THR A 23 -6.17 7.81 -10.85
N GLY A 24 -6.82 6.68 -11.11
CA GLY A 24 -7.03 5.65 -10.08
C GLY A 24 -5.73 5.08 -9.52
N LEU A 25 -4.75 4.77 -10.38
CA LEU A 25 -3.43 4.30 -9.96
C LEU A 25 -2.70 5.34 -9.09
N LYS A 26 -2.75 6.61 -9.45
CA LYS A 26 -2.12 7.69 -8.67
C LYS A 26 -2.78 7.89 -7.30
N VAL A 27 -4.11 7.88 -7.24
CA VAL A 27 -4.85 8.02 -5.98
C VAL A 27 -4.59 6.83 -5.05
N ILE A 28 -4.62 5.61 -5.58
CA ILE A 28 -4.30 4.40 -4.81
C ILE A 28 -2.85 4.44 -4.32
N ALA A 29 -1.90 4.86 -5.18
CA ALA A 29 -0.49 4.99 -4.81
C ALA A 29 -0.27 6.01 -3.70
N LEU A 30 -0.91 7.19 -3.78
CA LEU A 30 -0.84 8.23 -2.76
C LEU A 30 -1.20 7.67 -1.37
N VAL A 31 -2.29 6.90 -1.30
CA VAL A 31 -2.76 6.32 -0.02
C VAL A 31 -1.91 5.12 0.38
N SER A 32 -1.60 4.19 -0.53
CA SER A 32 -0.90 2.95 -0.19
C SER A 32 0.55 3.19 0.21
N VAL A 33 1.26 4.16 -0.40
CA VAL A 33 2.63 4.52 -0.01
C VAL A 33 2.67 5.04 1.42
N LEU A 34 1.77 5.95 1.79
CA LEU A 34 1.67 6.44 3.17
C LEU A 34 1.29 5.31 4.13
N SER A 35 0.25 4.53 3.81
CA SER A 35 -0.23 3.44 4.66
C SER A 35 0.84 2.38 4.91
N THR A 36 1.61 2.02 3.87
CA THR A 36 2.75 1.11 4.00
C THR A 36 3.76 1.62 5.02
N SER A 37 4.18 2.88 4.87
CA SER A 37 5.17 3.49 5.76
C SER A 37 4.65 3.61 7.20
N VAL A 38 3.42 4.10 7.39
CA VAL A 38 2.79 4.21 8.72
C VAL A 38 2.71 2.84 9.39
N LEU A 39 2.25 1.81 8.68
CA LEU A 39 2.09 0.47 9.27
C LEU A 39 3.43 -0.24 9.51
N ILE A 40 4.49 0.07 8.74
CA ILE A 40 5.85 -0.41 9.05
C ILE A 40 6.36 0.24 10.34
N VAL A 41 6.25 1.57 10.49
CA VAL A 41 6.70 2.27 11.70
C VAL A 41 5.89 1.84 12.92
N LEU A 42 4.59 1.61 12.74
CA LEU A 42 3.66 1.22 13.81
C LEU A 42 3.49 -0.30 13.95
N SER A 43 4.32 -1.12 13.30
CA SER A 43 4.17 -2.58 13.30
C SER A 43 4.16 -3.18 14.71
N TYR A 44 5.02 -2.70 15.61
CA TYR A 44 5.08 -3.17 16.99
C TYR A 44 3.93 -2.63 17.86
N PRO A 45 3.58 -1.33 17.86
CA PRO A 45 2.37 -0.84 18.53
C PRO A 45 1.09 -1.55 18.07
N VAL A 46 0.96 -1.83 16.76
CA VAL A 46 -0.17 -2.60 16.22
C VAL A 46 -0.14 -4.04 16.72
N ALA A 47 1.02 -4.68 16.69
CA ALA A 47 1.19 -6.04 17.20
C ALA A 47 0.84 -6.15 18.70
N ARG A 48 1.17 -5.13 19.50
CA ARG A 48 0.87 -5.09 20.94
C ARG A 48 -0.63 -5.16 21.26
N VAL A 49 -1.47 -4.69 20.36
CA VAL A 49 -2.93 -4.77 20.51
C VAL A 49 -3.41 -6.23 20.51
N PHE A 50 -2.70 -7.12 19.81
CA PHE A 50 -3.07 -8.53 19.64
C PHE A 50 -2.20 -9.48 20.46
N ALA A 51 -0.99 -9.06 20.84
CA ALA A 51 -0.02 -9.87 21.61
C ALA A 51 0.04 -9.41 23.07
N GLY A 52 -0.05 -10.37 23.99
CA GLY A 52 -0.03 -10.10 25.45
C GLY A 52 1.34 -9.79 26.00
N GLU A 53 2.40 -10.45 25.49
CA GLU A 53 3.76 -10.40 26.01
C GLU A 53 4.71 -9.74 25.00
N TYR A 54 5.83 -9.19 25.52
CA TYR A 54 6.82 -8.50 24.69
C TYR A 54 7.43 -9.37 23.58
N PRO A 55 7.90 -10.62 23.86
CA PRO A 55 8.45 -11.47 22.80
C PRO A 55 7.44 -11.76 21.67
N ALA A 56 6.19 -12.02 22.02
CA ALA A 56 5.12 -12.24 21.06
C ALA A 56 4.80 -10.96 20.26
N THR A 57 4.84 -9.79 20.90
CA THR A 57 4.69 -8.49 20.27
C THR A 57 5.78 -8.24 19.22
N VAL A 58 7.03 -8.53 19.56
CA VAL A 58 8.16 -8.38 18.62
C VAL A 58 8.03 -9.35 17.46
N ALA A 59 7.73 -10.62 17.71
CA ALA A 59 7.54 -11.61 16.66
C ALA A 59 6.42 -11.20 15.68
N LEU A 60 5.25 -10.81 16.21
CA LEU A 60 4.12 -10.37 15.39
C LEU A 60 4.42 -9.05 14.67
N GLY A 61 5.10 -8.10 15.31
CA GLY A 61 5.50 -6.82 14.72
C GLY A 61 6.39 -7.01 13.49
N ASN A 62 7.35 -7.93 13.56
CA ASN A 62 8.20 -8.29 12.42
C ASN A 62 7.37 -8.85 11.25
N VAL A 63 6.38 -9.70 11.54
CA VAL A 63 5.47 -10.24 10.52
C VAL A 63 4.64 -9.14 9.89
N VAL A 64 4.05 -8.24 10.69
CA VAL A 64 3.27 -7.09 10.18
C VAL A 64 4.15 -6.21 9.28
N ALA A 65 5.35 -5.85 9.72
CA ALA A 65 6.28 -5.05 8.91
C ALA A 65 6.60 -5.71 7.56
N ALA A 66 6.87 -7.02 7.58
CA ALA A 66 7.16 -7.80 6.38
C ALA A 66 5.98 -7.83 5.39
N PHE A 67 4.76 -8.04 5.87
CA PHE A 67 3.56 -7.99 5.02
C PHE A 67 3.32 -6.61 4.40
N MET A 68 3.59 -5.54 5.13
CA MET A 68 3.34 -4.17 4.65
C MET A 68 4.20 -3.81 3.45
N ILE A 69 5.37 -4.44 3.25
CA ILE A 69 6.18 -4.27 2.03
C ILE A 69 5.37 -4.62 0.76
N GLY A 70 4.47 -5.60 0.86
CA GLY A 70 3.60 -6.03 -0.23
C GLY A 70 2.39 -5.13 -0.51
N LEU A 71 2.07 -4.16 0.35
CA LEU A 71 0.83 -3.39 0.25
C LEU A 71 0.77 -2.49 -1.01
N VAL A 72 1.88 -1.84 -1.36
CA VAL A 72 1.94 -1.01 -2.58
C VAL A 72 1.76 -1.86 -3.83
N PRO A 73 2.56 -2.92 -4.10
CA PRO A 73 2.34 -3.76 -5.28
C PRO A 73 0.95 -4.41 -5.30
N PHE A 74 0.42 -4.84 -4.15
CA PHE A 74 -0.95 -5.36 -4.05
C PHE A 74 -2.00 -4.34 -4.52
N SER A 75 -1.87 -3.10 -4.09
CA SER A 75 -2.78 -2.01 -4.50
C SER A 75 -2.75 -1.75 -6.01
N PHE A 76 -1.56 -1.86 -6.62
CA PHE A 76 -1.41 -1.76 -8.08
C PHE A 76 -2.04 -2.94 -8.80
N VAL A 77 -1.80 -4.18 -8.35
CA VAL A 77 -2.42 -5.38 -8.91
C VAL A 77 -3.94 -5.25 -8.89
N TYR A 78 -4.50 -4.83 -7.75
CA TYR A 78 -5.94 -4.64 -7.60
C TYR A 78 -6.51 -3.67 -8.66
N MET A 79 -5.82 -2.55 -8.92
CA MET A 79 -6.28 -1.58 -9.91
C MET A 79 -6.13 -2.10 -11.35
N MET A 80 -5.06 -2.86 -11.62
CA MET A 80 -4.86 -3.49 -12.93
C MET A 80 -5.90 -4.58 -13.20
N GLN A 81 -6.27 -5.39 -12.22
CA GLN A 81 -7.37 -6.36 -12.36
C GLN A 81 -8.69 -5.65 -12.73
N ARG A 82 -9.00 -4.51 -12.11
CA ARG A 82 -10.18 -3.70 -12.45
C ARG A 82 -10.12 -3.20 -13.89
N ALA A 83 -8.93 -2.81 -14.39
CA ALA A 83 -8.76 -2.40 -15.77
C ALA A 83 -9.04 -3.56 -16.76
N PHE A 84 -8.55 -4.78 -16.48
CA PHE A 84 -8.83 -5.95 -17.27
C PHE A 84 -10.32 -6.31 -17.28
N PHE A 85 -10.98 -6.28 -16.12
CA PHE A 85 -12.42 -6.53 -16.02
C PHE A 85 -13.25 -5.48 -16.80
N ALA A 86 -12.82 -4.22 -16.79
CA ALA A 86 -13.46 -3.18 -17.59
C ALA A 86 -13.27 -3.40 -19.11
N LEU A 87 -12.23 -4.11 -19.52
CA LEU A 87 -11.96 -4.54 -20.90
C LEU A 87 -12.59 -5.90 -21.25
N GLU A 88 -13.46 -6.43 -20.35
CA GLU A 88 -14.11 -7.76 -20.48
C GLU A 88 -13.10 -8.93 -20.55
N ASP A 89 -11.87 -8.72 -20.09
CA ASP A 89 -10.83 -9.73 -20.04
C ASP A 89 -10.70 -10.31 -18.63
N THR A 90 -11.25 -11.50 -18.42
CA THR A 90 -11.14 -12.25 -17.17
C THR A 90 -10.02 -13.29 -17.19
N ARG A 91 -9.51 -13.63 -18.39
CA ARG A 91 -8.49 -14.67 -18.58
C ARG A 91 -7.11 -14.20 -18.13
N THR A 92 -6.71 -13.00 -18.51
CA THR A 92 -5.40 -12.44 -18.15
C THR A 92 -5.23 -12.32 -16.63
N PRO A 93 -6.19 -11.76 -15.86
CA PRO A 93 -6.14 -11.80 -14.39
C PRO A 93 -6.03 -13.20 -13.81
N PHE A 94 -6.71 -14.18 -14.35
CA PHE A 94 -6.58 -15.58 -13.93
C PHE A 94 -5.14 -16.09 -14.08
N TYR A 95 -4.49 -15.86 -15.22
CA TYR A 95 -3.13 -16.34 -15.45
C TYR A 95 -2.10 -15.74 -14.50
N PHE A 96 -2.06 -14.41 -14.37
CA PHE A 96 -1.08 -13.80 -13.48
C PHE A 96 -1.35 -14.08 -11.98
N THR A 97 -2.61 -14.32 -11.60
CA THR A 97 -2.96 -14.77 -10.24
C THR A 97 -2.52 -16.21 -10.02
N THR A 98 -2.73 -17.10 -11.00
CA THR A 98 -2.25 -18.50 -10.92
C THR A 98 -0.74 -18.57 -10.79
N ILE A 99 0.01 -17.77 -11.55
CA ILE A 99 1.47 -17.70 -11.43
C ILE A 99 1.87 -17.23 -10.02
N GLN A 100 1.25 -16.18 -9.49
CA GLN A 100 1.53 -15.67 -8.15
C GLN A 100 1.26 -16.73 -7.07
N ILE A 101 0.12 -17.41 -7.14
CA ILE A 101 -0.24 -18.48 -6.20
C ILE A 101 0.76 -19.65 -6.29
N SER A 102 1.18 -20.03 -7.49
CA SER A 102 2.18 -21.09 -7.69
C SER A 102 3.52 -20.73 -7.07
N ILE A 103 4.00 -19.49 -7.26
CA ILE A 103 5.23 -18.98 -6.63
C ILE A 103 5.08 -19.02 -5.10
N HIS A 104 3.94 -18.57 -4.58
CA HIS A 104 3.70 -18.49 -3.14
C HIS A 104 3.64 -19.89 -2.51
N ILE A 105 2.90 -20.84 -3.10
CA ILE A 105 2.81 -22.22 -2.60
C ILE A 105 4.18 -22.89 -2.64
N THR A 106 4.86 -22.88 -3.80
CA THR A 106 6.17 -23.51 -3.95
C THR A 106 7.19 -22.91 -2.98
N GLY A 107 7.25 -21.60 -2.90
CA GLY A 107 8.15 -20.90 -1.99
C GLY A 107 7.84 -21.20 -0.52
N SER A 108 6.57 -21.28 -0.13
CA SER A 108 6.16 -21.62 1.24
C SER A 108 6.55 -23.05 1.63
N LEU A 109 6.47 -24.02 0.70
CA LEU A 109 6.92 -25.38 0.93
C LEU A 109 8.44 -25.45 1.10
N ILE A 110 9.20 -24.73 0.27
CA ILE A 110 10.66 -24.65 0.39
C ILE A 110 11.06 -24.02 1.73
N LEU A 111 10.47 -22.86 2.08
CA LEU A 111 10.75 -22.20 3.35
C LEU A 111 10.38 -23.08 4.55
N GLY A 112 9.26 -23.79 4.49
CA GLY A 112 8.84 -24.71 5.54
C GLY A 112 9.79 -25.88 5.75
N ALA A 113 10.51 -26.30 4.70
CA ALA A 113 11.50 -27.38 4.76
C ALA A 113 12.92 -26.91 5.16
N THR A 114 13.26 -25.63 4.93
CA THR A 114 14.66 -25.15 5.04
C THR A 114 14.87 -24.07 6.10
N MET A 115 13.80 -23.36 6.53
CA MET A 115 13.91 -22.21 7.40
C MET A 115 13.68 -22.59 8.88
N ASP A 116 14.43 -21.98 9.78
CA ASP A 116 14.19 -22.10 11.20
C ASP A 116 12.81 -21.58 11.60
N LYS A 117 12.14 -22.28 12.52
CA LYS A 117 10.76 -21.98 12.96
C LYS A 117 10.55 -20.54 13.40
N GLN A 118 11.55 -19.92 14.03
CA GLN A 118 11.49 -18.53 14.50
C GLN A 118 11.39 -17.51 13.37
N TRP A 119 11.95 -17.79 12.19
CA TRP A 119 11.96 -16.89 11.03
C TRP A 119 10.94 -17.28 9.95
N LEU A 120 10.33 -18.45 10.07
CA LEU A 120 9.46 -19.03 9.04
C LEU A 120 8.31 -18.08 8.68
N VAL A 121 7.60 -17.56 9.68
CA VAL A 121 6.41 -16.74 9.46
C VAL A 121 6.77 -15.39 8.80
N VAL A 122 7.87 -14.77 9.23
CA VAL A 122 8.38 -13.53 8.62
C VAL A 122 8.82 -13.79 7.18
N SER A 123 9.49 -14.90 6.93
CA SER A 123 9.93 -15.30 5.58
C SER A 123 8.74 -15.53 4.64
N ILE A 124 7.66 -16.17 5.11
CA ILE A 124 6.42 -16.34 4.34
C ILE A 124 5.75 -14.99 4.06
N ALA A 125 5.77 -14.06 5.02
CA ALA A 125 5.27 -12.71 4.81
C ALA A 125 6.06 -11.95 3.72
N LEU A 126 7.38 -12.05 3.73
CA LEU A 126 8.25 -11.50 2.68
C LEU A 126 8.02 -12.18 1.32
N LEU A 127 7.84 -13.50 1.32
CA LEU A 127 7.50 -14.25 0.11
C LEU A 127 6.16 -13.78 -0.48
N THR A 128 5.18 -13.46 0.37
CA THR A 128 3.91 -12.88 -0.08
C THR A 128 4.15 -11.53 -0.78
N ALA A 129 4.93 -10.64 -0.16
CA ALA A 129 5.29 -9.36 -0.76
C ALA A 129 6.04 -9.54 -2.10
N PHE A 130 6.95 -10.50 -2.17
CA PHE A 130 7.68 -10.83 -3.39
C PHE A 130 6.74 -11.36 -4.48
N SER A 131 5.92 -12.37 -4.18
CA SER A 131 5.03 -13.00 -5.16
C SER A 131 4.00 -12.02 -5.72
N VAL A 132 3.45 -11.12 -4.88
CA VAL A 132 2.54 -10.04 -5.32
C VAL A 132 3.28 -9.01 -6.17
N SER A 133 4.55 -8.72 -5.89
CA SER A 133 5.36 -7.80 -6.73
C SER A 133 5.60 -8.40 -8.12
N VAL A 134 5.89 -9.69 -8.20
CA VAL A 134 6.00 -10.42 -9.48
C VAL A 134 4.66 -10.39 -10.22
N GLN A 135 3.55 -10.66 -9.53
CA GLN A 135 2.21 -10.54 -10.11
C GLN A 135 1.94 -9.14 -10.68
N GLY A 136 2.31 -8.10 -9.94
CA GLY A 136 2.16 -6.70 -10.36
C GLY A 136 2.97 -6.40 -11.62
N LEU A 137 4.19 -6.90 -11.73
CA LEU A 137 5.02 -6.75 -12.92
C LEU A 137 4.38 -7.44 -14.13
N ILE A 138 3.93 -8.69 -13.99
CA ILE A 138 3.26 -9.45 -15.06
C ILE A 138 1.97 -8.73 -15.48
N ALA A 139 1.15 -8.32 -14.51
CA ALA A 139 -0.09 -7.58 -14.77
C ALA A 139 0.18 -6.27 -15.52
N TYR A 140 1.22 -5.51 -15.14
CA TYR A 140 1.62 -4.29 -15.84
C TYR A 140 2.07 -4.57 -17.28
N LEU A 141 2.92 -5.57 -17.49
CA LEU A 141 3.40 -5.94 -18.83
C LEU A 141 2.25 -6.40 -19.74
N ALA A 142 1.34 -7.22 -19.22
CA ALA A 142 0.14 -7.66 -19.92
C ALA A 142 -0.79 -6.49 -20.26
N LEU A 143 -1.00 -5.57 -19.31
CA LEU A 143 -1.82 -4.38 -19.57
C LEU A 143 -1.15 -3.45 -20.58
N LYS A 144 0.16 -3.25 -20.48
CA LYS A 144 0.94 -2.45 -21.43
C LYS A 144 0.81 -3.00 -22.86
N SER A 145 0.87 -4.30 -23.06
CA SER A 145 0.67 -4.93 -24.38
C SER A 145 -0.75 -4.73 -24.91
N ARG A 146 -1.75 -4.78 -24.03
CA ARG A 146 -3.17 -4.68 -24.40
C ARG A 146 -3.61 -3.27 -24.79
N ILE A 147 -3.12 -2.24 -24.08
CA ILE A 147 -3.56 -0.85 -24.28
C ILE A 147 -2.47 0.06 -24.88
N GLY A 148 -1.27 -0.45 -25.21
CA GLY A 148 -0.16 0.34 -25.74
C GLY A 148 0.55 1.20 -24.70
N GLY A 149 0.41 0.86 -23.39
CA GLY A 149 1.11 1.52 -22.29
C GLY A 149 0.43 2.79 -21.76
N LEU A 150 1.01 3.32 -20.68
CA LEU A 150 0.57 4.52 -19.97
C LEU A 150 1.59 5.66 -20.07
N GLN A 151 2.38 5.68 -21.14
CA GLN A 151 3.38 6.72 -21.38
C GLN A 151 2.70 8.08 -21.55
N GLY A 152 3.31 9.13 -20.99
CA GLY A 152 2.75 10.49 -21.02
C GLY A 152 1.77 10.84 -19.90
N TYR A 153 1.24 9.86 -19.17
CA TYR A 153 0.30 10.12 -18.06
C TYR A 153 0.97 10.44 -16.72
N GLY A 154 2.30 10.42 -16.64
CA GLY A 154 3.07 10.87 -15.47
C GLY A 154 2.97 10.01 -14.21
N VAL A 155 2.58 8.73 -14.33
CA VAL A 155 2.43 7.82 -13.15
C VAL A 155 3.74 7.68 -12.40
N GLY A 156 4.86 7.47 -13.10
CA GLY A 156 6.18 7.33 -12.48
C GLY A 156 6.64 8.61 -11.76
N LYS A 157 6.35 9.78 -12.32
CA LYS A 157 6.65 11.07 -11.68
C LYS A 157 5.86 11.25 -10.39
N SER A 158 4.57 10.92 -10.40
CA SER A 158 3.72 10.99 -9.21
C SER A 158 4.20 10.02 -8.13
N LEU A 159 4.53 8.77 -8.50
CA LEU A 159 5.11 7.79 -7.58
C LEU A 159 6.41 8.28 -6.95
N GLY A 160 7.33 8.82 -7.75
CA GLY A 160 8.57 9.42 -7.26
C GLY A 160 8.30 10.54 -6.25
N GLY A 161 7.31 11.41 -6.51
CA GLY A 161 6.89 12.45 -5.58
C GLY A 161 6.33 11.90 -4.27
N PHE A 162 5.55 10.82 -4.31
CA PHE A 162 5.01 10.18 -3.10
C PHE A 162 6.10 9.50 -2.28
N VAL A 163 7.05 8.83 -2.93
CA VAL A 163 8.21 8.22 -2.27
C VAL A 163 9.10 9.29 -1.64
N LEU A 164 9.36 10.39 -2.33
CA LEU A 164 10.13 11.51 -1.78
C LEU A 164 9.43 12.17 -0.58
N ALA A 165 8.10 12.26 -0.59
CA ALA A 165 7.34 12.84 0.53
C ALA A 165 7.23 11.87 1.72
N VAL A 166 7.19 10.55 1.48
CA VAL A 166 7.05 9.58 2.57
C VAL A 166 8.34 9.38 3.36
N ILE A 167 9.51 9.60 2.77
CA ILE A 167 10.80 9.45 3.47
C ILE A 167 10.88 10.39 4.69
N PRO A 168 10.72 11.73 4.56
CA PRO A 168 10.72 12.61 5.73
C PRO A 168 9.58 12.31 6.70
N ALA A 169 8.39 11.94 6.20
CA ALA A 169 7.27 11.54 7.06
C ALA A 169 7.61 10.30 7.90
N THR A 170 8.32 9.32 7.32
CA THR A 170 8.81 8.13 8.04
C THR A 170 9.80 8.52 9.12
N LEU A 171 10.75 9.41 8.81
CA LEU A 171 11.73 9.91 9.79
C LEU A 171 11.04 10.61 10.97
N VAL A 172 10.06 11.46 10.69
CA VAL A 172 9.25 12.10 11.74
C VAL A 172 8.51 11.05 12.57
N GLY A 173 7.92 10.04 11.93
CA GLY A 173 7.26 8.95 12.64
C GLY A 173 8.19 8.18 13.57
N ILE A 174 9.39 7.84 13.10
CA ILE A 174 10.41 7.16 13.91
C ILE A 174 10.86 8.06 15.08
N LEU A 175 11.09 9.35 14.86
CA LEU A 175 11.49 10.28 15.90
C LEU A 175 10.41 10.43 16.98
N VAL A 176 9.14 10.57 16.59
CA VAL A 176 8.02 10.64 17.55
C VAL A 176 7.90 9.32 18.32
N LEU A 177 8.05 8.17 17.64
CA LEU A 177 8.02 6.85 18.28
C LEU A 177 9.14 6.72 19.31
N GLN A 178 10.36 7.14 18.97
CA GLN A 178 11.50 7.12 19.90
C GLN A 178 11.30 8.08 21.07
N TRP A 179 10.76 9.27 20.84
CA TRP A 179 10.44 10.24 21.89
C TRP A 179 9.40 9.71 22.89
N LEU A 180 8.46 8.88 22.44
CA LEU A 180 7.48 8.20 23.30
C LEU A 180 8.06 6.99 24.07
N GLY A 181 9.35 6.68 23.92
CA GLY A 181 10.02 5.58 24.61
C GLY A 181 10.47 4.42 23.71
N GLY A 182 10.21 4.50 22.39
CA GLY A 182 10.64 3.48 21.42
C GLY A 182 9.92 2.14 21.58
N ILE A 183 10.55 1.08 21.08
CA ILE A 183 10.01 -0.29 21.02
C ILE A 183 10.69 -1.22 22.04
N SER A 184 11.25 -0.69 23.12
CA SER A 184 11.88 -1.49 24.17
C SER A 184 10.85 -2.10 25.14
N GLU A 185 11.23 -3.18 25.80
CA GLU A 185 10.42 -3.79 26.86
C GLU A 185 10.17 -2.78 27.99
N GLY A 186 8.92 -2.68 28.42
CA GLY A 186 8.51 -1.71 29.45
C GLY A 186 8.40 -0.25 28.96
N SER A 187 8.62 0.03 27.67
CA SER A 187 8.41 1.37 27.12
C SER A 187 6.93 1.78 27.18
N PHE A 188 6.66 3.09 27.32
CA PHE A 188 5.30 3.62 27.29
C PHE A 188 4.51 3.13 26.06
N VAL A 189 5.18 3.01 24.90
CA VAL A 189 4.56 2.57 23.65
C VAL A 189 4.02 1.15 23.73
N LEU A 190 4.71 0.24 24.44
CA LEU A 190 4.39 -1.19 24.51
C LEU A 190 3.91 -1.67 25.90
N ASP A 191 3.73 -0.76 26.86
CA ASP A 191 3.30 -1.12 28.23
C ASP A 191 1.88 -1.71 28.19
N ARG A 192 0.92 -0.97 27.65
CA ARG A 192 -0.50 -1.35 27.59
C ARG A 192 -1.08 -1.18 26.20
N VAL A 193 -2.15 -1.90 25.92
CA VAL A 193 -2.90 -1.74 24.65
C VAL A 193 -3.33 -0.27 24.42
N VAL A 194 -3.81 0.40 25.49
CA VAL A 194 -4.26 1.79 25.40
C VAL A 194 -3.10 2.72 25.04
N THR A 195 -1.93 2.56 25.66
CA THR A 195 -0.75 3.39 25.36
C THR A 195 -0.22 3.12 23.96
N SER A 196 -0.28 1.87 23.47
CA SER A 196 0.05 1.52 22.09
C SER A 196 -0.88 2.21 21.07
N VAL A 197 -2.18 2.24 21.36
CA VAL A 197 -3.16 2.93 20.50
C VAL A 197 -2.92 4.44 20.51
N ILE A 198 -2.72 5.06 21.67
CA ILE A 198 -2.43 6.50 21.79
C ILE A 198 -1.14 6.85 21.02
N SER A 199 -0.07 6.07 21.23
CA SER A 199 1.19 6.24 20.51
C SER A 199 1.00 6.08 19.01
N GLY A 200 0.22 5.08 18.59
CA GLY A 200 -0.13 4.87 17.19
C GLY A 200 -0.86 6.05 16.57
N MET A 201 -1.82 6.64 17.29
CA MET A 201 -2.53 7.85 16.84
C MET A 201 -1.59 9.06 16.74
N ALA A 202 -0.72 9.27 17.72
CA ALA A 202 0.23 10.39 17.72
C ALA A 202 1.22 10.27 16.55
N VAL A 203 1.87 9.11 16.40
CA VAL A 203 2.82 8.83 15.31
C VAL A 203 2.14 8.89 13.95
N GLY A 204 0.99 8.21 13.79
CA GLY A 204 0.25 8.18 12.54
C GLY A 204 -0.23 9.57 12.11
N SER A 205 -0.70 10.40 13.06
CA SER A 205 -1.11 11.78 12.79
C SER A 205 0.09 12.64 12.38
N ALA A 206 1.23 12.53 13.07
CA ALA A 206 2.45 13.26 12.73
C ALA A 206 2.94 12.90 11.32
N MET A 207 2.95 11.61 10.97
CA MET A 207 3.32 11.13 9.64
C MET A 207 2.35 11.64 8.57
N LEU A 208 1.04 11.57 8.83
CA LEU A 208 0.00 12.04 7.90
C LEU A 208 0.14 13.54 7.62
N VAL A 209 0.28 14.35 8.68
CA VAL A 209 0.43 15.81 8.55
C VAL A 209 1.70 16.16 7.76
N THR A 210 2.82 15.51 8.08
CA THR A 210 4.09 15.74 7.37
C THR A 210 3.97 15.34 5.89
N TYR A 211 3.41 14.16 5.60
CA TYR A 211 3.26 13.68 4.23
C TYR A 211 2.35 14.58 3.38
N LEU A 212 1.17 14.92 3.90
CA LEU A 212 0.23 15.79 3.20
C LEU A 212 0.77 17.22 3.07
N GLY A 213 1.48 17.72 4.08
CA GLY A 213 2.14 19.02 4.05
C GLY A 213 3.21 19.10 2.96
N LEU A 214 4.05 18.08 2.82
CA LEU A 214 5.05 17.98 1.75
C LEU A 214 4.41 17.87 0.36
N LEU A 215 3.37 17.06 0.20
CA LEU A 215 2.64 16.96 -1.06
C LEU A 215 1.95 18.29 -1.43
N TRP A 216 1.48 19.04 -0.45
CA TRP A 216 0.94 20.38 -0.67
C TRP A 216 2.02 21.36 -1.10
N LEU A 217 3.21 21.31 -0.45
CA LEU A 217 4.39 22.11 -0.82
C LEU A 217 4.87 21.79 -2.24
N PHE A 218 4.89 20.53 -2.63
CA PHE A 218 5.23 20.07 -3.98
C PHE A 218 4.13 20.38 -5.01
N LYS A 219 3.00 20.99 -4.58
CA LYS A 219 1.84 21.31 -5.42
C LYS A 219 1.31 20.08 -6.18
N SER A 220 1.31 18.92 -5.52
CA SER A 220 0.86 17.66 -6.11
C SER A 220 -0.56 17.80 -6.68
N PRO A 221 -0.77 17.52 -7.98
CA PRO A 221 -2.09 17.58 -8.60
C PRO A 221 -3.03 16.51 -8.04
N GLU A 222 -2.50 15.38 -7.61
CA GLU A 222 -3.26 14.26 -7.05
C GLU A 222 -3.92 14.63 -5.71
N LEU A 223 -3.19 15.36 -4.85
CA LEU A 223 -3.75 15.85 -3.59
C LEU A 223 -4.91 16.82 -3.83
N ARG A 224 -4.79 17.69 -4.84
CA ARG A 224 -5.87 18.61 -5.22
C ARG A 224 -7.09 17.88 -5.75
N GLU A 225 -6.89 16.82 -6.53
CA GLU A 225 -7.97 15.99 -7.07
C GLU A 225 -8.73 15.27 -5.94
N VAL A 226 -8.01 14.65 -4.99
CA VAL A 226 -8.59 14.00 -3.81
C VAL A 226 -9.35 15.02 -2.95
N SER A 227 -8.78 16.20 -2.69
CA SER A 227 -9.43 17.24 -1.90
C SER A 227 -10.72 17.77 -2.55
N LYS A 228 -10.74 17.94 -3.88
CA LYS A 228 -11.96 18.32 -4.63
C LYS A 228 -13.05 17.24 -4.53
N GLN A 229 -12.68 15.97 -4.64
CA GLN A 229 -13.63 14.86 -4.55
C GLN A 229 -14.24 14.75 -3.15
N LEU A 230 -13.43 14.94 -2.10
CA LEU A 230 -13.90 14.98 -0.72
C LEU A 230 -14.82 16.19 -0.49
N GLY A 231 -14.40 17.38 -0.90
CA GLY A 231 -15.22 18.62 -0.79
C GLY A 231 -16.57 18.49 -1.50
N ALA A 232 -16.60 17.89 -2.69
CA ALA A 232 -17.85 17.65 -3.42
C ALA A 232 -18.81 16.67 -2.73
N ARG A 233 -18.28 15.69 -1.97
CA ARG A 233 -19.10 14.75 -1.18
C ARG A 233 -19.67 15.39 0.09
N PHE A 234 -18.88 16.21 0.78
CA PHE A 234 -19.33 16.89 2.00
C PHE A 234 -20.22 18.10 1.71
N GLY A 235 -19.98 18.83 0.61
CA GLY A 235 -20.83 19.94 0.19
C GLY A 235 -22.22 19.53 -0.33
N ARG A 236 -22.42 18.28 -0.71
CA ARG A 236 -23.72 17.75 -1.17
C ARG A 236 -24.66 17.33 -0.04
N LYS A 237 -24.19 17.27 1.22
CA LYS A 237 -25.01 16.95 2.40
C LYS A 237 -25.63 18.18 3.08
N SER A 238 -25.40 19.37 2.54
CA SER A 238 -25.94 20.64 3.09
C SER A 238 -26.99 21.30 2.19
N LYS A 239 -27.77 20.51 1.46
CA LYS A 239 -28.99 21.01 0.79
C LYS A 239 -30.12 20.04 0.98
#